data_35c70cf763c9e8e87c09656d275d2db6
#
_entry.id   35c70cf763c9e8e87c09656d275d2db6
#
_cell.length_a   1.000
_cell.length_b   1.000
_cell.length_c   1.000
_cell.angle_alpha   90.00
_cell.angle_beta   90.00
_cell.angle_gamma   90.00
#
_symmetry.space_group_name_H-M   'P 1'
#
loop_
_entity.id
_entity.type
_entity.pdbx_description
1 polymer ?
#
loop_
_entity_poly.entity_id
_entity_poly.type
_entity_poly.pdbx_seq_one_letter_code
_entity_poly.pdbx_strand_id
1 'polypeptide(L)'
;MMTLDAVGIHRQARVIMIDGGQKVRSYLNTLGIHIGDWLTVVQRAPFRGPVLVEIHGTRVALGRGVACKIQVDLDGVIDKLSGRLEAVEAAE
;
A
#
# COMPACT_ATOMS: atom_id res chain seq x y z
N MET A 1 1.18 9.26 8.05
CA MET A 1 1.51 7.84 8.04
C MET A 1 0.31 7.05 8.51
N MET A 2 -0.02 6.00 7.82
CA MET A 2 -1.19 5.21 8.15
C MET A 2 -0.93 3.77 7.77
N THR A 3 -1.78 2.87 8.22
CA THR A 3 -1.66 1.47 7.83
C THR A 3 -2.52 1.17 6.61
N LEU A 4 -2.15 0.12 5.88
CA LEU A 4 -2.78 -0.19 4.60
C LEU A 4 -4.28 -0.45 4.74
N ASP A 5 -4.70 -1.00 5.87
CA ASP A 5 -6.12 -1.29 6.10
C ASP A 5 -6.97 -0.03 6.21
N ALA A 6 -6.34 1.13 6.35
CA ALA A 6 -7.05 2.41 6.43
C ALA A 6 -7.08 3.17 5.10
N VAL A 7 -6.41 2.66 4.08
CA VAL A 7 -6.35 3.33 2.78
C VAL A 7 -7.64 3.10 2.01
N GLY A 8 -8.16 4.17 1.42
CA GLY A 8 -9.39 4.09 0.64
C GLY A 8 -9.20 3.38 -0.70
N ILE A 9 -10.32 2.93 -1.26
CA ILE A 9 -10.32 2.26 -2.56
C ILE A 9 -9.86 3.23 -3.63
N HIS A 10 -9.08 2.72 -4.57
CA HIS A 10 -8.51 3.47 -5.70
C HIS A 10 -7.42 4.47 -5.28
N ARG A 11 -6.95 4.38 -4.04
CA ARG A 11 -5.86 5.21 -3.59
C ARG A 11 -4.55 4.46 -3.77
N GLN A 12 -3.55 5.19 -4.20
CA GLN A 12 -2.20 4.67 -4.34
C GLN A 12 -1.42 4.99 -3.08
N ALA A 13 -0.63 4.04 -2.62
CA ALA A 13 0.13 4.20 -1.39
C ALA A 13 1.50 3.56 -1.55
N ARG A 14 2.47 4.14 -0.86
CA ARG A 14 3.83 3.63 -0.87
C ARG A 14 4.13 2.92 0.44
N VAL A 15 4.65 1.73 0.36
CA VAL A 15 5.02 0.95 1.54
C VAL A 15 6.26 1.57 2.16
N ILE A 16 6.16 2.03 3.40
CA ILE A 16 7.30 2.65 4.08
C ILE A 16 7.85 1.79 5.21
N MET A 17 7.04 0.91 5.76
CA MET A 17 7.50 0.04 6.84
C MET A 17 6.57 -1.17 6.95
N ILE A 18 7.13 -2.30 7.32
CA ILE A 18 6.36 -3.51 7.58
C ILE A 18 6.64 -3.95 9.00
N ASP A 19 5.61 -3.92 9.83
CA ASP A 19 5.70 -4.37 11.21
C ASP A 19 5.47 -5.87 11.30
N GLY A 20 5.75 -6.46 12.45
CA GLY A 20 5.49 -7.88 12.67
C GLY A 20 6.69 -8.78 12.49
N GLY A 21 7.87 -8.20 12.26
CA GLY A 21 9.11 -8.95 12.24
C GLY A 21 9.38 -9.69 10.94
N GLN A 22 10.34 -10.60 11.03
CA GLN A 22 10.89 -11.27 9.85
C GLN A 22 9.85 -12.12 9.12
N LYS A 23 8.98 -12.79 9.86
CA LYS A 23 7.99 -13.66 9.23
C LYS A 23 7.03 -12.88 8.34
N VAL A 24 6.55 -11.75 8.83
CA VAL A 24 5.62 -10.93 8.05
C VAL A 24 6.33 -10.35 6.84
N ARG A 25 7.54 -9.84 7.03
CA ARG A 25 8.31 -9.29 5.91
C ARG A 25 8.58 -10.34 4.84
N SER A 26 8.99 -11.55 5.26
CA SER A 26 9.25 -12.61 4.31
C SER A 26 8.01 -13.02 3.55
N TYR A 27 6.88 -13.11 4.24
CA TYR A 27 5.62 -13.44 3.62
C TYR A 27 5.26 -12.41 2.54
N LEU A 28 5.35 -11.12 2.89
CA LEU A 28 5.01 -10.06 1.96
C LEU A 28 5.99 -10.00 0.79
N ASN A 29 7.27 -10.21 1.06
CA ASN A 29 8.27 -10.23 -0.01
C ASN A 29 8.01 -11.37 -0.99
N THR A 30 7.54 -12.50 -0.49
CA THR A 30 7.15 -13.63 -1.35
C THR A 30 6.01 -13.23 -2.28
N LEU A 31 5.13 -12.34 -1.84
CA LEU A 31 4.03 -11.84 -2.65
C LEU A 31 4.44 -10.69 -3.57
N GLY A 32 5.70 -10.27 -3.50
CA GLY A 32 6.18 -9.17 -4.32
C GLY A 32 6.03 -7.80 -3.68
N ILE A 33 5.75 -7.75 -2.39
CA ILE A 33 5.55 -6.48 -1.68
C ILE A 33 6.78 -6.19 -0.83
N HIS A 34 7.43 -5.06 -1.11
CA HIS A 34 8.65 -4.65 -0.42
C HIS A 34 8.53 -3.21 0.02
N ILE A 35 9.33 -2.84 1.00
CA ILE A 35 9.42 -1.44 1.42
C ILE A 35 9.88 -0.61 0.22
N GLY A 36 9.19 0.48 -0.03
CA GLY A 36 9.45 1.35 -1.17
C GLY A 36 8.53 1.13 -2.35
N ASP A 37 7.80 0.02 -2.37
CA ASP A 37 6.88 -0.28 -3.47
C ASP A 37 5.63 0.58 -3.38
N TRP A 38 5.10 0.92 -4.55
CA TRP A 38 3.80 1.57 -4.68
C TRP A 38 2.75 0.51 -4.97
N LEU A 39 1.61 0.65 -4.33
CA LEU A 39 0.47 -0.23 -4.60
C LEU A 39 -0.81 0.57 -4.62
N THR A 40 -1.86 -0.02 -5.16
CA THR A 40 -3.18 0.60 -5.22
C THR A 40 -4.18 -0.32 -4.55
N VAL A 41 -5.00 0.23 -3.65
CA VAL A 41 -6.09 -0.54 -3.05
C VAL A 41 -7.23 -0.56 -4.06
N VAL A 42 -7.61 -1.75 -4.52
CA VAL A 42 -8.65 -1.86 -5.54
C VAL A 42 -9.97 -2.32 -4.98
N GLN A 43 -9.97 -3.01 -3.84
CA GLN A 43 -11.20 -3.49 -3.24
C GLN A 43 -11.00 -3.81 -1.77
N ARG A 44 -12.04 -3.64 -0.99
CA ARG A 44 -12.04 -3.98 0.43
C ARG A 44 -13.26 -4.84 0.69
N ALA A 45 -13.04 -6.05 1.19
CA ALA A 45 -14.14 -6.92 1.52
C ALA A 45 -14.86 -6.42 2.77
N PRO A 46 -16.19 -6.66 2.88
CA PRO A 46 -16.93 -6.25 4.07
C PRO A 46 -16.56 -7.09 5.27
N PHE A 47 -17.01 -6.64 6.43
CA PHE A 47 -16.85 -7.37 7.70
C PHE A 47 -15.39 -7.65 8.02
N ARG A 48 -14.53 -6.65 7.77
CA ARG A 48 -13.10 -6.74 8.07
C ARG A 48 -12.42 -7.87 7.29
N GLY A 49 -12.95 -8.15 6.11
CA GLY A 49 -12.34 -9.13 5.24
C GLY A 49 -11.07 -8.61 4.58
N PRO A 50 -10.54 -9.38 3.63
CA PRO A 50 -9.25 -9.01 3.03
C PRO A 50 -9.30 -7.72 2.24
N VAL A 51 -8.13 -7.12 2.10
CA VAL A 51 -7.93 -5.94 1.26
C VAL A 51 -7.24 -6.40 -0.02
N LEU A 52 -7.83 -6.09 -1.15
CA LEU A 52 -7.27 -6.45 -2.45
C LEU A 52 -6.44 -5.28 -2.96
N VAL A 53 -5.17 -5.53 -3.23
CA VAL A 53 -4.26 -4.51 -3.74
C VAL A 53 -3.71 -4.93 -5.10
N GLU A 54 -3.39 -3.93 -5.91
CA GLU A 54 -2.70 -4.15 -7.17
C GLU A 54 -1.28 -3.63 -7.05
N ILE A 55 -0.31 -4.46 -7.38
CA ILE A 55 1.10 -4.12 -7.32
C ILE A 55 1.82 -4.83 -8.46
N HIS A 56 2.63 -4.07 -9.20
CA HIS A 56 3.40 -4.60 -10.33
C HIS A 56 2.52 -5.36 -11.33
N GLY A 57 1.31 -4.87 -11.55
CA GLY A 57 0.39 -5.48 -12.51
C GLY A 57 -0.30 -6.74 -12.01
N THR A 58 -0.12 -7.09 -10.76
CA THR A 58 -0.70 -8.30 -10.16
C THR A 58 -1.60 -7.90 -9.00
N ARG A 59 -2.69 -8.62 -8.80
CA ARG A 59 -3.58 -8.38 -7.67
C ARG A 59 -3.35 -9.40 -6.58
N VAL A 60 -3.28 -8.90 -5.36
CA VAL A 60 -2.99 -9.71 -4.19
C VAL A 60 -4.01 -9.40 -3.11
N ALA A 61 -4.59 -10.43 -2.51
CA ALA A 61 -5.52 -10.26 -1.38
C ALA A 61 -4.74 -10.39 -0.09
N LEU A 62 -4.83 -9.37 0.76
CA LEU A 62 -4.13 -9.35 2.03
C LEU A 62 -5.16 -9.40 3.17
N GLY A 63 -5.00 -10.37 4.06
CA GLY A 63 -5.85 -10.43 5.23
C GLY A 63 -5.71 -9.19 6.08
N ARG A 64 -6.74 -8.84 6.80
CA ARG A 64 -6.77 -7.62 7.61
C ARG A 64 -5.67 -7.62 8.66
N GLY A 65 -5.33 -8.77 9.23
CA GLY A 65 -4.27 -8.90 10.20
C GLY A 65 -2.89 -8.59 9.64
N VAL A 66 -2.69 -8.80 8.34
CA VAL A 66 -1.44 -8.46 7.68
C VAL A 66 -1.48 -7.01 7.20
N ALA A 67 -2.59 -6.59 6.63
CA ALA A 67 -2.72 -5.22 6.11
C ALA A 67 -2.47 -4.19 7.21
N CYS A 68 -2.90 -4.45 8.43
CA CYS A 68 -2.71 -3.51 9.53
C CYS A 68 -1.24 -3.39 9.97
N LYS A 69 -0.37 -4.27 9.48
CA LYS A 69 1.06 -4.22 9.79
C LYS A 69 1.88 -3.53 8.72
N ILE A 70 1.25 -3.09 7.64
CA ILE A 70 1.94 -2.40 6.55
C ILE A 70 1.69 -0.91 6.71
N GLN A 71 2.74 -0.16 7.00
CA GLN A 71 2.65 1.29 7.12
C GLN A 71 2.92 1.91 5.75
N VAL A 72 2.09 2.85 5.37
CA VAL A 72 2.15 3.45 4.04
C VAL A 72 2.04 4.97 4.11
N ASP A 73 2.54 5.62 3.08
CA ASP A 73 2.27 7.01 2.79
C ASP A 73 1.41 7.09 1.53
N LEU A 74 0.49 8.03 1.50
CA LEU A 74 -0.37 8.21 0.34
C LEU A 74 0.37 8.97 -0.74
N ASP A 75 -0.04 8.72 -1.97
CA ASP A 75 0.52 9.41 -3.12
C ASP A 75 0.13 10.88 -3.14
N GLY A 76 0.91 11.65 -3.89
CA GLY A 76 0.55 13.03 -4.25
C GLY A 76 0.49 13.99 -3.11
N VAL A 77 0.77 13.53 -1.96
CA VAL A 77 0.79 14.43 -0.84
C VAL A 77 2.09 15.11 -0.75
N ILE A 78 2.82 14.67 -1.27
CA ILE A 78 4.00 15.14 -1.29
C ILE A 78 4.70 15.87 -2.11
N ASP A 79 4.23 15.75 -2.37
CA ASP A 79 4.71 16.22 -3.21
C ASP A 79 4.43 17.11 -3.66
N LYS A 80 3.99 17.62 -3.25
CA LYS A 80 3.71 18.57 -3.71
C LYS A 80 4.25 19.56 -3.39
N LEU A 81 4.54 19.67 -2.78
CA LEU A 81 5.11 20.60 -2.67
C LEU A 81 6.00 20.69 -3.30
N SER A 82 6.10 20.27 -3.50
CA SER A 82 6.79 20.35 -4.34
C SER A 82 6.48 20.17 -5.31
N GLY A 83 5.79 19.75 -4.98
CA GLY A 83 5.37 19.66 -5.98
C GLY A 83 5.39 18.94 -6.59
N ARG A 84 5.24 18.60 -6.70
CA ARG A 84 5.08 18.02 -7.51
C ARG A 84 4.77 17.24 -7.78
N LEU A 85 4.65 16.98 -7.80
CA LEU A 85 4.12 16.42 -8.24
C LEU A 85 4.23 15.63 -8.70
N GLU A 86 4.48 15.50 -8.72
CA GLU A 86 4.36 15.08 -9.33
C GLU A 86 4.11 14.37 -9.69
N ALA A 87 4.05 14.31 -9.59
CA ALA A 87 3.51 13.94 -10.12
C ALA A 87 3.19 13.53 -10.49
N VAL A 88 3.07 13.55 -10.42
CA VAL A 88 2.53 13.58 -10.93
C VAL A 88 2.52 13.23 -11.48
N GLU A 89 2.79 13.29 -11.53
CA GLU A 89 2.51 13.42 -12.20
C GLU A 89 2.37 13.00 -12.65
N ALA A 90 2.55 12.94 -12.51
CA ALA A 90 2.19 12.99 -13.03
C ALA A 90 1.92 12.74 -13.34
N ALA A 91 2.10 12.91 -13.28
CA ALA A 91 1.70 13.17 -13.65
C ALA A 91 1.52 13.05 -13.96
N GLU A 92 1.76 13.30 -13.87
CA GLU A 92 1.43 13.74 -14.17
C GLU A 92 1.27 13.67 -14.48
#